data_a5b35b6f33f44c100ed4690d19e1447a
#
_entry.id   a5b35b6f33f44c100ed4690d19e1447a
#
_cell.length_a   1.000
_cell.length_b   1.000
_cell.length_c   1.000
_cell.angle_alpha   90.00
_cell.angle_beta   90.00
_cell.angle_gamma   90.00
#
_symmetry.space_group_name_H-M   'P 1'
#
loop_
_entity.id
_entity.type
_entity.pdbx_description
1 polymer ?
#
loop_
_entity_poly.entity_id
_entity_poly.type
_entity_poly.pdbx_seq_one_letter_code
_entity_poly.pdbx_strand_id
1 'polypeptide(L)'
;MTICHPRTLTVALALLIFSASAVPQEAVLKAKPSDWLQLFNGKNLDGWTVKIAKHRVNDNFGDTFRVQNGLLKVSYDHYDNLDGQFGHLFYKDRFSYYLVAVEYRFVGEQAKGAPDWAYRNNGIMVHSQSPESMGVNQEFPTSIEVQLLGGDGTHDRPNGNVCTPGTNIVIDRALFTPHCYHLAAKTYHGDQWVRVVAEILGAERITHYVEGTPVLTYSKPQLGGEAMSPEFQKRDGELLSEGYIALQAESAPTEFRKVELLNLVGCMDQKATNFKPYFVKADNASCRY
;
A
#
# COMPACT_ATOMS: atom_id res chain seq x y z
N MET A 1 -9.70 68.24 35.32
CA MET A 1 -9.95 66.80 35.57
C MET A 1 -10.21 66.14 34.24
N THR A 2 -9.14 65.60 33.63
CA THR A 2 -9.17 65.11 32.23
C THR A 2 -9.24 63.58 32.32
N ILE A 3 -10.35 63.03 31.83
CA ILE A 3 -10.59 61.59 31.84
C ILE A 3 -9.97 60.96 30.59
N CYS A 4 -8.95 60.09 30.84
CA CYS A 4 -8.26 59.35 29.80
C CYS A 4 -9.05 58.04 29.55
N HIS A 5 -9.53 57.79 28.30
CA HIS A 5 -10.15 56.52 27.92
C HIS A 5 -9.10 55.56 27.37
N PRO A 6 -9.05 54.30 27.82
CA PRO A 6 -8.14 53.30 27.21
C PRO A 6 -8.70 52.82 25.86
N ARG A 7 -7.88 52.92 24.81
CA ARG A 7 -8.12 52.28 23.50
C ARG A 7 -7.80 50.79 23.61
N THR A 8 -8.83 50.00 23.52
CA THR A 8 -8.69 48.53 23.36
C THR A 8 -8.24 48.21 21.92
N LEU A 9 -7.05 47.68 21.82
CA LEU A 9 -6.49 47.17 20.54
C LEU A 9 -7.02 45.77 20.33
N THR A 10 -7.97 45.58 19.41
CA THR A 10 -8.46 44.26 19.01
C THR A 10 -7.46 43.64 18.00
N VAL A 11 -6.66 42.70 18.43
CA VAL A 11 -5.82 41.91 17.53
C VAL A 11 -6.69 40.83 16.89
N ALA A 12 -7.01 41.01 15.62
CA ALA A 12 -7.67 39.97 14.82
C ALA A 12 -6.64 38.88 14.47
N LEU A 13 -6.75 37.74 15.15
CA LEU A 13 -5.98 36.53 14.84
C LEU A 13 -6.58 35.89 13.58
N ALA A 14 -5.96 36.11 12.40
CA ALA A 14 -6.32 35.43 11.18
C ALA A 14 -5.89 33.97 11.29
N LEU A 15 -6.82 33.07 11.56
CA LEU A 15 -6.62 31.63 11.39
C LEU A 15 -6.48 31.33 9.90
N LEU A 16 -5.26 31.13 9.44
CA LEU A 16 -4.97 30.49 8.15
C LEU A 16 -5.36 29.01 8.28
N ILE A 17 -6.60 28.70 7.89
CA ILE A 17 -7.03 27.32 7.68
C ILE A 17 -6.33 26.84 6.39
N PHE A 18 -5.20 26.13 6.55
CA PHE A 18 -4.67 25.32 5.46
C PHE A 18 -5.65 24.16 5.23
N SER A 19 -6.55 24.34 4.29
CA SER A 19 -7.33 23.23 3.76
C SER A 19 -6.35 22.30 3.03
N ALA A 20 -5.97 21.22 3.68
CA ALA A 20 -5.31 20.09 3.03
C ALA A 20 -6.28 19.59 1.95
N SER A 21 -5.98 19.88 0.69
CA SER A 21 -6.78 19.48 -0.45
C SER A 21 -6.95 17.96 -0.44
N ALA A 22 -8.19 17.50 -0.35
CA ALA A 22 -8.58 16.10 -0.48
C ALA A 22 -8.49 15.70 -1.97
N VAL A 23 -7.26 15.58 -2.49
CA VAL A 23 -6.97 15.26 -3.90
C VAL A 23 -7.46 13.86 -4.33
N PRO A 24 -7.52 12.81 -3.46
CA PRO A 24 -7.79 11.45 -3.89
C PRO A 24 -9.22 11.18 -4.33
N GLN A 25 -10.18 11.64 -3.54
CA GLN A 25 -11.59 11.45 -3.87
C GLN A 25 -11.94 12.19 -5.17
N GLU A 26 -11.34 13.35 -5.38
CA GLU A 26 -11.50 14.17 -6.59
C GLU A 26 -10.83 13.53 -7.83
N ALA A 27 -9.66 12.90 -7.69
CA ALA A 27 -8.98 12.20 -8.78
C ALA A 27 -9.76 10.95 -9.21
N VAL A 28 -10.24 10.14 -8.27
CA VAL A 28 -11.08 8.97 -8.55
C VAL A 28 -12.37 9.37 -9.25
N LEU A 29 -13.00 10.47 -8.84
CA LEU A 29 -14.24 10.99 -9.46
C LEU A 29 -14.01 11.50 -10.89
N LYS A 30 -12.79 11.93 -11.23
CA LYS A 30 -12.44 12.45 -12.57
C LYS A 30 -11.91 11.37 -13.52
N ALA A 31 -11.45 10.21 -12.99
CA ALA A 31 -10.93 9.11 -13.76
C ALA A 31 -12.04 8.23 -14.33
N LYS A 32 -11.90 7.84 -15.60
CA LYS A 32 -12.79 6.85 -16.21
C LYS A 32 -12.33 5.42 -15.86
N PRO A 33 -13.21 4.42 -15.89
CA PRO A 33 -12.79 3.02 -15.70
C PRO A 33 -11.64 2.59 -16.62
N SER A 34 -11.61 3.11 -17.87
CA SER A 34 -10.55 2.84 -18.85
C SER A 34 -9.19 3.50 -18.52
N ASP A 35 -9.14 4.41 -17.58
CA ASP A 35 -7.90 5.06 -17.14
C ASP A 35 -7.15 4.20 -16.11
N TRP A 36 -7.83 3.21 -15.51
CA TRP A 36 -7.22 2.29 -14.56
C TRP A 36 -6.49 1.15 -15.28
N LEU A 37 -5.20 1.06 -15.02
CA LEU A 37 -4.37 -0.05 -15.47
C LEU A 37 -4.74 -1.31 -14.67
N GLN A 38 -5.18 -2.37 -15.36
CA GLN A 38 -5.42 -3.66 -14.71
C GLN A 38 -4.08 -4.36 -14.49
N LEU A 39 -3.56 -4.36 -13.25
CA LEU A 39 -2.31 -5.05 -12.92
C LEU A 39 -2.51 -6.57 -12.97
N PHE A 40 -3.69 -7.05 -12.59
CA PHE A 40 -4.10 -8.43 -12.73
C PHE A 40 -5.04 -8.57 -13.95
N ASN A 41 -4.65 -9.42 -14.90
CA ASN A 41 -5.33 -9.60 -16.18
C ASN A 41 -6.48 -10.64 -16.14
N GLY A 42 -6.73 -11.28 -14.99
CA GLY A 42 -7.75 -12.32 -14.82
C GLY A 42 -7.42 -13.68 -15.46
N LYS A 43 -6.22 -13.88 -16.04
CA LYS A 43 -5.88 -15.08 -16.83
C LYS A 43 -4.63 -15.80 -16.33
N ASN A 44 -3.57 -15.05 -16.02
CA ASN A 44 -2.26 -15.59 -15.64
C ASN A 44 -1.47 -14.56 -14.82
N LEU A 45 -0.22 -14.90 -14.46
CA LEU A 45 0.70 -14.05 -13.72
C LEU A 45 1.64 -13.24 -14.64
N ASP A 46 1.26 -12.99 -15.90
CA ASP A 46 2.08 -12.17 -16.79
C ASP A 46 2.31 -10.77 -16.21
N GLY A 47 3.54 -10.32 -16.17
CA GLY A 47 3.94 -9.06 -15.58
C GLY A 47 4.16 -9.11 -14.07
N TRP A 48 4.15 -10.30 -13.48
CA TRP A 48 4.41 -10.50 -12.06
C TRP A 48 5.63 -11.40 -11.83
N THR A 49 6.37 -11.13 -10.76
CA THR A 49 7.54 -11.87 -10.30
C THR A 49 7.30 -12.39 -8.89
N VAL A 50 7.45 -13.69 -8.70
CA VAL A 50 7.30 -14.34 -7.38
C VAL A 50 8.62 -14.28 -6.61
N LYS A 51 8.55 -13.97 -5.31
CA LYS A 51 9.64 -14.17 -4.36
C LYS A 51 9.07 -14.73 -3.05
N ILE A 52 9.51 -15.92 -2.70
CA ILE A 52 9.15 -16.59 -1.44
C ILE A 52 10.44 -16.76 -0.63
N ALA A 53 10.39 -16.53 0.67
CA ALA A 53 11.51 -16.73 1.57
C ALA A 53 12.00 -18.19 1.48
N LYS A 54 13.33 -18.38 1.55
CA LYS A 54 14.05 -19.64 1.33
C LYS A 54 14.14 -20.09 -0.14
N HIS A 55 13.45 -19.42 -1.07
CA HIS A 55 13.40 -19.75 -2.49
C HIS A 55 14.01 -18.64 -3.36
N ARG A 56 14.47 -19.01 -4.55
CA ARG A 56 14.99 -18.06 -5.54
C ARG A 56 13.85 -17.23 -6.13
N VAL A 57 14.19 -16.09 -6.71
CA VAL A 57 13.26 -15.30 -7.51
C VAL A 57 12.65 -16.16 -8.62
N ASN A 58 11.35 -16.03 -8.85
CA ASN A 58 10.53 -16.82 -9.77
C ASN A 58 10.36 -18.31 -9.43
N ASP A 59 10.81 -18.75 -8.27
CA ASP A 59 10.44 -20.06 -7.73
C ASP A 59 9.09 -19.90 -6.97
N ASN A 60 8.01 -20.27 -7.66
CA ASN A 60 6.67 -20.26 -7.09
C ASN A 60 6.42 -21.55 -6.28
N PHE A 61 7.19 -21.72 -5.22
CA PHE A 61 7.13 -22.92 -4.37
C PHE A 61 5.69 -23.24 -3.97
N GLY A 62 5.33 -24.53 -4.04
CA GLY A 62 4.00 -25.00 -3.68
C GLY A 62 2.86 -24.41 -4.51
N ASP A 63 3.15 -23.79 -5.66
CA ASP A 63 2.15 -23.10 -6.50
C ASP A 63 1.36 -22.05 -5.68
N THR A 64 2.09 -21.34 -4.79
CA THR A 64 1.52 -20.37 -3.83
C THR A 64 0.67 -19.31 -4.52
N PHE A 65 1.21 -18.73 -5.60
CA PHE A 65 0.47 -17.76 -6.41
C PHE A 65 -0.01 -18.41 -7.69
N ARG A 66 -1.31 -18.44 -7.91
CA ARG A 66 -1.91 -19.02 -9.12
C ARG A 66 -3.16 -18.31 -9.54
N VAL A 67 -3.55 -18.50 -10.80
CA VAL A 67 -4.82 -17.98 -11.31
C VAL A 67 -5.77 -19.15 -11.55
N GLN A 68 -6.95 -19.08 -10.93
CA GLN A 68 -7.98 -20.09 -11.07
C GLN A 68 -9.35 -19.41 -11.08
N ASN A 69 -10.18 -19.76 -12.07
CA ASN A 69 -11.53 -19.22 -12.26
C ASN A 69 -11.56 -17.67 -12.33
N GLY A 70 -10.54 -17.05 -12.96
CA GLY A 70 -10.45 -15.59 -13.08
C GLY A 70 -10.01 -14.87 -11.81
N LEU A 71 -9.63 -15.60 -10.76
CA LEU A 71 -9.15 -15.06 -9.50
C LEU A 71 -7.65 -15.30 -9.36
N LEU A 72 -6.92 -14.30 -8.89
CA LEU A 72 -5.57 -14.48 -8.37
C LEU A 72 -5.69 -15.03 -6.96
N LYS A 73 -5.06 -16.16 -6.72
CA LYS A 73 -5.10 -16.87 -5.44
C LYS A 73 -3.74 -16.93 -4.78
N VAL A 74 -3.73 -16.73 -3.48
CA VAL A 74 -2.68 -17.17 -2.56
C VAL A 74 -3.17 -18.46 -1.93
N SER A 75 -2.40 -19.53 -2.03
CA SER A 75 -2.79 -20.86 -1.55
C SER A 75 -1.61 -21.60 -0.91
N TYR A 76 -1.94 -22.47 0.02
CA TYR A 76 -0.97 -23.27 0.79
C TYR A 76 -1.31 -24.77 0.73
N ASP A 77 -2.11 -25.20 -0.25
CA ASP A 77 -2.57 -26.61 -0.40
C ASP A 77 -1.40 -27.59 -0.54
N HIS A 78 -0.25 -27.13 -1.06
CA HIS A 78 0.93 -27.94 -1.27
C HIS A 78 2.02 -27.73 -0.21
N TYR A 79 1.66 -27.11 0.92
CA TYR A 79 2.56 -26.90 2.05
C TYR A 79 2.30 -27.95 3.14
N ASP A 80 3.31 -28.70 3.52
CA ASP A 80 3.27 -29.53 4.73
C ASP A 80 3.28 -28.67 5.98
N ASN A 81 4.01 -27.57 5.95
CA ASN A 81 4.17 -26.57 7.00
C ASN A 81 4.64 -25.24 6.38
N LEU A 82 4.16 -24.10 6.89
CA LEU A 82 4.56 -22.78 6.39
C LEU A 82 6.07 -22.52 6.59
N ASP A 83 6.58 -22.85 7.76
CA ASP A 83 8.02 -22.78 8.09
C ASP A 83 8.69 -21.45 7.68
N GLY A 84 8.02 -20.31 7.92
CA GLY A 84 8.53 -18.98 7.56
C GLY A 84 8.65 -18.71 6.06
N GLN A 85 8.01 -19.51 5.22
CA GLN A 85 8.02 -19.34 3.77
C GLN A 85 6.97 -18.28 3.35
N PHE A 86 7.13 -17.07 3.88
CA PHE A 86 6.33 -15.92 3.46
C PHE A 86 6.67 -15.52 2.03
N GLY A 87 5.67 -15.14 1.26
CA GLY A 87 5.82 -14.86 -0.16
C GLY A 87 5.30 -13.49 -0.57
N HIS A 88 5.81 -13.02 -1.70
CA HIS A 88 5.40 -11.76 -2.31
C HIS A 88 5.33 -11.90 -3.83
N LEU A 89 4.28 -11.36 -4.41
CA LEU A 89 4.06 -11.32 -5.86
C LEU A 89 4.23 -9.87 -6.32
N PHE A 90 5.37 -9.57 -6.97
CA PHE A 90 5.78 -8.23 -7.36
C PHE A 90 5.30 -7.90 -8.76
N TYR A 91 4.67 -6.73 -8.94
CA TYR A 91 4.40 -6.19 -10.25
C TYR A 91 5.68 -5.65 -10.89
N LYS A 92 5.81 -5.81 -12.20
CA LYS A 92 7.05 -5.56 -12.98
C LYS A 92 7.52 -4.11 -12.99
N ASP A 93 6.61 -3.13 -12.84
CA ASP A 93 6.93 -1.71 -12.97
C ASP A 93 6.98 -1.00 -11.61
N ARG A 94 7.78 0.07 -11.53
CA ARG A 94 7.87 0.97 -10.38
C ARG A 94 6.92 2.14 -10.56
N PHE A 95 6.38 2.65 -9.45
CA PHE A 95 5.48 3.79 -9.44
C PHE A 95 5.81 4.76 -8.29
N SER A 96 5.46 6.03 -8.47
CA SER A 96 5.70 7.10 -7.50
C SER A 96 4.43 7.81 -7.03
N TYR A 97 3.57 8.26 -7.95
CA TYR A 97 2.30 8.94 -7.66
C TYR A 97 1.17 8.15 -8.31
N TYR A 98 0.35 7.48 -7.48
CA TYR A 98 -0.69 6.58 -7.99
C TYR A 98 -1.73 6.25 -6.92
N LEU A 99 -2.85 5.68 -7.36
CA LEU A 99 -3.71 4.88 -6.50
C LEU A 99 -3.55 3.42 -6.90
N VAL A 100 -3.35 2.54 -5.92
CA VAL A 100 -3.47 1.10 -6.11
C VAL A 100 -4.70 0.61 -5.37
N ALA A 101 -5.51 -0.22 -6.04
CA ALA A 101 -6.73 -0.76 -5.50
C ALA A 101 -6.76 -2.28 -5.63
N VAL A 102 -7.17 -2.96 -4.57
CA VAL A 102 -7.42 -4.40 -4.58
C VAL A 102 -8.84 -4.69 -4.11
N GLU A 103 -9.46 -5.72 -4.67
CA GLU A 103 -10.64 -6.35 -4.12
C GLU A 103 -10.28 -7.78 -3.76
N TYR A 104 -10.28 -8.07 -2.46
CA TYR A 104 -9.80 -9.33 -1.92
C TYR A 104 -10.77 -9.93 -0.91
N ARG A 105 -10.58 -11.22 -0.62
CA ARG A 105 -11.20 -11.93 0.52
C ARG A 105 -10.27 -13.02 1.03
N PHE A 106 -10.38 -13.31 2.31
CA PHE A 106 -9.79 -14.50 2.90
C PHE A 106 -10.74 -15.68 2.74
N VAL A 107 -10.17 -16.86 2.49
CA VAL A 107 -10.93 -18.12 2.33
C VAL A 107 -10.20 -19.26 3.02
N GLY A 108 -10.94 -20.29 3.45
CA GLY A 108 -10.33 -21.48 4.01
C GLY A 108 -9.59 -21.26 5.33
N GLU A 109 -8.75 -22.23 5.67
CA GLU A 109 -7.99 -22.29 6.91
C GLU A 109 -6.57 -21.75 6.73
N GLN A 110 -5.99 -21.24 7.80
CA GLN A 110 -4.60 -20.78 7.83
C GLN A 110 -3.63 -21.94 7.57
N ALA A 111 -2.52 -21.66 6.90
CA ALA A 111 -1.46 -22.63 6.64
C ALA A 111 -0.95 -23.26 7.96
N LYS A 112 -0.74 -24.57 7.95
CA LYS A 112 -0.19 -25.30 9.11
C LYS A 112 1.16 -24.73 9.53
N GLY A 113 1.37 -24.54 10.83
CA GLY A 113 2.60 -24.01 11.40
C GLY A 113 2.77 -22.51 11.22
N ALA A 114 1.73 -21.82 10.76
CA ALA A 114 1.74 -20.36 10.73
C ALA A 114 1.62 -19.79 12.16
N PRO A 115 2.27 -18.66 12.44
CA PRO A 115 2.12 -17.99 13.73
C PRO A 115 0.73 -17.35 13.87
N ASP A 116 0.24 -17.23 15.11
CA ASP A 116 -1.09 -16.68 15.40
C ASP A 116 -1.29 -15.25 14.89
N TRP A 117 -0.24 -14.42 14.94
CA TRP A 117 -0.30 -13.03 14.45
C TRP A 117 -0.56 -12.94 12.94
N ALA A 118 -0.20 -13.98 12.17
CA ALA A 118 -0.42 -14.05 10.73
C ALA A 118 -1.83 -14.53 10.34
N TYR A 119 -2.72 -14.76 11.31
CA TYR A 119 -4.10 -15.18 11.03
C TYR A 119 -4.83 -14.15 10.14
N ARG A 120 -5.36 -14.63 9.00
CA ARG A 120 -6.05 -13.78 8.00
C ARG A 120 -5.34 -12.45 7.81
N ASN A 121 -4.03 -12.54 7.50
CA ASN A 121 -3.14 -11.43 7.25
C ASN A 121 -2.61 -11.50 5.81
N ASN A 122 -2.55 -10.35 5.18
CA ASN A 122 -2.02 -10.11 3.84
C ASN A 122 -1.67 -8.62 3.74
N GLY A 123 -0.99 -8.19 2.68
CA GLY A 123 -0.64 -6.80 2.49
C GLY A 123 -0.42 -6.40 1.04
N ILE A 124 -0.56 -5.10 0.79
CA ILE A 124 -0.06 -4.47 -0.43
C ILE A 124 1.24 -3.78 -0.05
N MET A 125 2.37 -4.29 -0.54
CA MET A 125 3.66 -3.64 -0.36
C MET A 125 3.78 -2.50 -1.36
N VAL A 126 4.04 -1.29 -0.90
CA VAL A 126 4.28 -0.11 -1.73
C VAL A 126 5.65 0.48 -1.42
N HIS A 127 6.24 1.24 -2.34
CA HIS A 127 7.64 1.70 -2.25
C HIS A 127 8.63 0.56 -1.96
N SER A 128 8.30 -0.63 -2.43
CA SER A 128 9.07 -1.84 -2.13
C SER A 128 10.38 -1.89 -2.90
N GLN A 129 11.40 -2.50 -2.28
CA GLN A 129 12.59 -2.96 -2.99
C GLN A 129 12.21 -3.92 -4.12
N SER A 130 13.13 -4.17 -5.06
CA SER A 130 12.90 -5.15 -6.12
C SER A 130 12.96 -6.59 -5.60
N PRO A 131 12.26 -7.55 -6.23
CA PRO A 131 12.37 -8.95 -5.84
C PRO A 131 13.79 -9.51 -6.00
N GLU A 132 14.57 -9.01 -6.99
CA GLU A 132 15.96 -9.41 -7.23
C GLU A 132 16.91 -8.97 -6.13
N SER A 133 16.60 -7.85 -5.45
CA SER A 133 17.42 -7.34 -4.35
C SER A 133 17.13 -8.03 -3.02
N MET A 134 16.07 -8.82 -2.93
CA MET A 134 15.76 -9.58 -1.72
C MET A 134 16.75 -10.75 -1.53
N GLY A 135 17.27 -10.85 -0.32
CA GLY A 135 18.04 -12.05 0.08
C GLY A 135 17.20 -13.33 0.00
N VAL A 136 17.86 -14.48 -0.22
CA VAL A 136 17.14 -15.77 -0.35
C VAL A 136 16.24 -16.04 0.85
N ASN A 137 16.72 -15.80 2.07
CA ASN A 137 16.00 -16.03 3.32
C ASN A 137 15.24 -14.80 3.84
N GLN A 138 15.18 -13.71 3.08
CA GLN A 138 14.47 -12.51 3.50
C GLN A 138 12.97 -12.77 3.44
N GLU A 139 12.31 -12.64 4.59
CA GLU A 139 10.88 -12.94 4.74
C GLU A 139 10.00 -11.81 4.18
N PHE A 140 10.37 -10.54 4.43
CA PHE A 140 9.59 -9.38 3.98
C PHE A 140 10.50 -8.41 3.21
N PRO A 141 10.01 -7.81 2.12
CA PRO A 141 10.77 -6.77 1.43
C PRO A 141 10.84 -5.50 2.27
N THR A 142 11.95 -4.76 2.18
CA THR A 142 11.99 -3.38 2.65
C THR A 142 10.95 -2.57 1.88
N SER A 143 9.90 -2.11 2.58
CA SER A 143 8.71 -1.50 1.96
C SER A 143 7.82 -0.81 2.99
N ILE A 144 6.74 -0.20 2.53
CA ILE A 144 5.58 0.16 3.35
C ILE A 144 4.48 -0.85 3.02
N GLU A 145 3.88 -1.46 4.03
CA GLU A 145 2.78 -2.40 3.89
C GLU A 145 1.44 -1.75 4.23
N VAL A 146 0.52 -1.76 3.27
CA VAL A 146 -0.89 -1.48 3.48
C VAL A 146 -1.53 -2.78 3.93
N GLN A 147 -1.72 -2.95 5.23
CA GLN A 147 -2.11 -4.22 5.82
C GLN A 147 -3.58 -4.57 5.53
N LEU A 148 -3.81 -5.77 5.06
CA LEU A 148 -5.11 -6.36 4.77
C LEU A 148 -5.41 -7.41 5.84
N LEU A 149 -6.36 -7.12 6.74
CA LEU A 149 -6.74 -8.04 7.81
C LEU A 149 -8.16 -8.57 7.65
N GLY A 150 -8.36 -9.80 8.11
CA GLY A 150 -9.66 -10.42 8.28
C GLY A 150 -9.91 -10.82 9.73
N GLY A 151 -11.15 -10.64 10.19
CA GLY A 151 -11.56 -11.02 11.54
C GLY A 151 -11.86 -12.51 11.67
N ASP A 152 -11.77 -13.01 12.91
CA ASP A 152 -12.03 -14.40 13.30
C ASP A 152 -13.50 -14.67 13.69
N GLY A 153 -14.37 -13.67 13.55
CA GLY A 153 -15.77 -13.72 13.94
C GLY A 153 -16.06 -13.14 15.33
N THR A 154 -15.01 -12.90 16.13
CA THR A 154 -15.15 -12.54 17.56
C THR A 154 -14.36 -11.28 17.93
N HIS A 155 -13.08 -11.23 17.57
CA HIS A 155 -12.17 -10.17 17.98
C HIS A 155 -12.04 -9.07 16.94
N ASP A 156 -11.81 -7.85 17.41
CA ASP A 156 -11.51 -6.72 16.52
C ASP A 156 -10.13 -6.89 15.89
N ARG A 157 -10.10 -6.85 14.57
CA ARG A 157 -8.89 -6.81 13.75
C ARG A 157 -9.07 -5.74 12.67
N PRO A 158 -8.82 -4.48 13.01
CA PRO A 158 -9.03 -3.36 12.10
C PRO A 158 -8.25 -3.49 10.81
N ASN A 159 -8.91 -3.23 9.67
CA ASN A 159 -8.31 -3.31 8.35
C ASN A 159 -7.72 -1.96 7.91
N GLY A 160 -6.65 -1.97 7.13
CA GLY A 160 -6.00 -0.77 6.60
C GLY A 160 -4.92 -0.19 7.51
N ASN A 161 -4.39 -0.94 8.46
CA ASN A 161 -3.21 -0.58 9.24
C ASN A 161 -2.00 -0.34 8.32
N VAL A 162 -0.90 0.18 8.88
CA VAL A 162 0.39 0.24 8.20
C VAL A 162 1.43 -0.55 8.98
N CYS A 163 2.20 -1.40 8.28
CA CYS A 163 3.44 -1.97 8.80
C CYS A 163 4.64 -1.51 7.96
N THR A 164 5.81 -1.46 8.59
CA THR A 164 6.98 -0.79 8.04
C THR A 164 8.22 -1.69 8.05
N PRO A 165 8.23 -2.83 7.32
CA PRO A 165 9.39 -3.71 7.29
C PRO A 165 10.60 -2.98 6.67
N GLY A 166 11.64 -2.75 7.49
CA GLY A 166 12.86 -2.05 7.09
C GLY A 166 12.68 -0.57 6.77
N THR A 167 11.59 0.04 7.24
CA THR A 167 11.25 1.44 6.99
C THR A 167 10.67 2.12 8.22
N ASN A 168 10.58 3.44 8.16
CA ASN A 168 9.88 4.28 9.13
C ASN A 168 8.96 5.25 8.39
N ILE A 169 8.00 5.84 9.10
CA ILE A 169 7.07 6.85 8.57
C ILE A 169 6.95 8.03 9.52
N VAL A 170 6.35 9.11 9.05
CA VAL A 170 5.94 10.23 9.92
C VAL A 170 4.42 10.22 10.02
N ILE A 171 3.91 10.05 11.23
CA ILE A 171 2.49 10.13 11.57
C ILE A 171 2.32 11.17 12.68
N ASP A 172 1.29 11.99 12.62
CA ASP A 172 1.03 13.08 13.58
C ASP A 172 2.25 14.01 13.80
N ARG A 173 3.04 14.26 12.74
CA ARG A 173 4.28 15.07 12.71
C ARG A 173 5.46 14.48 13.49
N ALA A 174 5.36 13.26 13.99
CA ALA A 174 6.44 12.56 14.68
C ALA A 174 6.93 11.36 13.86
N LEU A 175 8.23 11.08 13.95
CA LEU A 175 8.79 9.86 13.39
C LEU A 175 8.22 8.66 14.16
N PHE A 176 7.63 7.73 13.44
CA PHE A 176 7.09 6.49 13.95
C PHE A 176 8.01 5.35 13.53
N THR A 177 8.61 4.68 14.51
CA THR A 177 9.60 3.61 14.29
C THR A 177 9.14 2.21 14.70
N PRO A 178 8.04 2.03 15.47
CA PRO A 178 7.49 0.69 15.70
C PRO A 178 7.07 0.01 14.38
N HIS A 179 7.13 -1.33 14.36
CA HIS A 179 6.88 -2.10 13.15
C HIS A 179 5.49 -1.87 12.54
N CYS A 180 4.43 -1.81 13.35
CA CYS A 180 3.07 -1.58 12.85
C CYS A 180 2.34 -0.51 13.65
N TYR A 181 1.55 0.33 12.95
CA TYR A 181 0.58 1.25 13.52
C TYR A 181 -0.82 0.67 13.39
N HIS A 182 -1.47 0.43 14.53
CA HIS A 182 -2.81 -0.17 14.59
C HIS A 182 -3.89 0.88 14.72
N LEU A 183 -4.90 0.76 13.88
CA LEU A 183 -6.05 1.66 13.82
C LEU A 183 -7.18 1.21 14.74
N ALA A 184 -8.08 2.14 15.06
CA ALA A 184 -9.44 1.85 15.48
C ALA A 184 -10.37 1.98 14.26
N ALA A 185 -10.46 0.92 13.45
CA ALA A 185 -11.26 0.87 12.22
C ALA A 185 -12.14 -0.38 12.19
N LYS A 186 -12.95 -0.53 11.13
CA LYS A 186 -13.86 -1.66 10.99
C LYS A 186 -13.10 -2.97 10.76
N THR A 187 -13.55 -4.03 11.43
CA THR A 187 -13.18 -5.43 11.19
C THR A 187 -14.13 -6.06 10.17
N TYR A 188 -13.57 -6.84 9.24
CA TYR A 188 -14.34 -7.60 8.25
C TYR A 188 -14.20 -9.09 8.54
N HIS A 189 -15.30 -9.72 8.97
CA HIS A 189 -15.33 -11.14 9.32
C HIS A 189 -15.79 -12.01 8.15
N GLY A 190 -15.36 -13.27 8.16
CA GLY A 190 -15.77 -14.26 7.16
C GLY A 190 -15.11 -14.01 5.79
N ASP A 191 -15.72 -14.59 4.75
CA ASP A 191 -15.19 -14.65 3.38
C ASP A 191 -15.74 -13.52 2.50
N GLN A 192 -16.02 -12.36 3.06
CA GLN A 192 -16.57 -11.22 2.33
C GLN A 192 -15.51 -10.52 1.48
N TRP A 193 -15.91 -10.06 0.31
CA TRP A 193 -15.07 -9.19 -0.52
C TRP A 193 -14.90 -7.82 0.13
N VAL A 194 -13.66 -7.35 0.18
CA VAL A 194 -13.31 -6.03 0.72
C VAL A 194 -12.47 -5.28 -0.33
N ARG A 195 -12.79 -4.00 -0.54
CA ARG A 195 -12.00 -3.12 -1.38
C ARG A 195 -11.11 -2.24 -0.52
N VAL A 196 -9.79 -2.30 -0.77
CA VAL A 196 -8.80 -1.42 -0.18
C VAL A 196 -8.13 -0.62 -1.29
N VAL A 197 -7.97 0.68 -1.06
CA VAL A 197 -7.24 1.58 -1.94
C VAL A 197 -6.15 2.27 -1.13
N ALA A 198 -4.93 2.30 -1.66
CA ALA A 198 -3.89 3.16 -1.17
C ALA A 198 -3.62 4.27 -2.19
N GLU A 199 -3.65 5.52 -1.73
CA GLU A 199 -3.14 6.66 -2.46
C GLU A 199 -1.71 6.92 -2.08
N ILE A 200 -0.82 6.94 -3.04
CA ILE A 200 0.60 7.21 -2.87
C ILE A 200 0.95 8.49 -3.62
N LEU A 201 1.44 9.49 -2.92
CA LEU A 201 1.95 10.75 -3.49
C LEU A 201 3.45 10.87 -3.19
N GLY A 202 4.26 9.99 -3.77
CA GLY A 202 5.69 9.90 -3.52
C GLY A 202 6.00 9.78 -2.03
N ALA A 203 6.95 10.56 -1.52
CA ALA A 203 7.25 10.65 -0.08
C ALA A 203 6.38 11.69 0.65
N GLU A 204 5.51 12.40 -0.04
CA GLU A 204 4.74 13.53 0.52
C GLU A 204 3.59 13.05 1.41
N ARG A 205 2.83 12.05 0.94
CA ARG A 205 1.66 11.54 1.63
C ARG A 205 1.26 10.17 1.12
N ILE A 206 0.85 9.31 2.03
CA ILE A 206 0.17 8.04 1.74
C ILE A 206 -1.13 8.02 2.53
N THR A 207 -2.24 7.64 1.90
CA THR A 207 -3.54 7.52 2.54
C THR A 207 -4.16 6.17 2.21
N HIS A 208 -4.63 5.46 3.23
CA HIS A 208 -5.36 4.20 3.08
C HIS A 208 -6.86 4.44 3.13
N TYR A 209 -7.59 3.79 2.24
CA TYR A 209 -9.05 3.78 2.19
C TYR A 209 -9.56 2.34 2.24
N VAL A 210 -10.54 2.10 3.10
CA VAL A 210 -11.24 0.81 3.18
C VAL A 210 -12.71 1.06 2.86
N GLU A 211 -13.24 0.38 1.86
CA GLU A 211 -14.62 0.58 1.37
C GLU A 211 -14.94 2.05 1.10
N GLY A 212 -13.97 2.78 0.50
CA GLY A 212 -14.10 4.20 0.17
C GLY A 212 -13.93 5.18 1.34
N THR A 213 -13.78 4.70 2.56
CA THR A 213 -13.56 5.53 3.75
C THR A 213 -12.07 5.70 4.01
N PRO A 214 -11.51 6.93 4.14
CA PRO A 214 -10.13 7.12 4.55
C PRO A 214 -9.98 6.69 6.02
N VAL A 215 -8.99 5.82 6.27
CA VAL A 215 -8.76 5.24 7.60
C VAL A 215 -7.42 5.63 8.19
N LEU A 216 -6.41 5.92 7.36
CA LEU A 216 -5.07 6.28 7.81
C LEU A 216 -4.40 7.22 6.83
N THR A 217 -3.67 8.22 7.34
CA THR A 217 -2.80 9.10 6.54
C THR A 217 -1.47 9.30 7.25
N TYR A 218 -0.37 9.19 6.51
CA TYR A 218 0.99 9.42 6.99
C TYR A 218 1.87 9.96 5.85
N SER A 219 3.12 10.27 6.16
CA SER A 219 4.05 10.90 5.22
C SER A 219 5.49 10.43 5.45
N LYS A 220 6.39 10.87 4.56
CA LYS A 220 7.84 10.66 4.66
C LYS A 220 8.22 9.19 4.93
N PRO A 221 7.70 8.24 4.13
CA PRO A 221 8.24 6.89 4.18
C PRO A 221 9.74 6.96 3.92
N GLN A 222 10.53 6.30 4.76
CA GLN A 222 11.98 6.38 4.71
C GLN A 222 12.61 5.05 5.14
N LEU A 223 13.80 4.76 4.64
CA LEU A 223 14.58 3.61 5.10
C LEU A 223 14.86 3.72 6.60
N GLY A 224 14.84 2.61 7.32
CA GLY A 224 15.10 2.58 8.75
C GLY A 224 14.33 1.50 9.49
N GLY A 225 14.41 1.52 10.82
CA GLY A 225 13.67 0.58 11.67
C GLY A 225 14.23 -0.83 11.68
N GLU A 226 13.43 -1.75 12.20
CA GLU A 226 13.77 -3.17 12.31
C GLU A 226 13.66 -3.86 10.95
N ALA A 227 14.41 -4.95 10.80
CA ALA A 227 14.42 -5.81 9.59
C ALA A 227 14.85 -5.12 8.28
N MET A 228 15.56 -3.99 8.37
CA MET A 228 16.13 -3.35 7.19
C MET A 228 17.15 -4.26 6.51
N SER A 229 16.99 -4.47 5.19
CA SER A 229 17.93 -5.25 4.40
C SER A 229 19.35 -4.68 4.51
N PRO A 230 20.42 -5.51 4.63
CA PRO A 230 21.79 -5.06 4.79
C PRO A 230 22.25 -4.04 3.76
N GLU A 231 21.76 -4.14 2.52
CA GLU A 231 22.11 -3.21 1.43
C GLU A 231 21.62 -1.77 1.69
N PHE A 232 20.59 -1.60 2.52
CA PHE A 232 19.99 -0.29 2.82
C PHE A 232 20.50 0.34 4.11
N GLN A 233 21.24 -0.37 4.96
CA GLN A 233 21.69 0.12 6.26
C GLN A 233 22.48 1.43 6.19
N LYS A 234 23.24 1.66 5.09
CA LYS A 234 24.00 2.90 4.88
C LYS A 234 23.14 4.07 4.39
N ARG A 235 21.86 3.81 4.10
CA ARG A 235 20.89 4.77 3.57
C ARG A 235 19.77 5.07 4.59
N ASP A 236 19.99 4.77 5.86
CA ASP A 236 19.04 5.04 6.95
C ASP A 236 18.57 6.51 6.91
N GLY A 237 17.25 6.73 7.00
CA GLY A 237 16.61 8.04 6.87
C GLY A 237 16.39 8.53 5.43
N GLU A 238 16.84 7.79 4.40
CA GLU A 238 16.58 8.17 3.00
C GLU A 238 15.09 8.00 2.67
N LEU A 239 14.48 9.06 2.13
CA LEU A 239 13.06 9.06 1.75
C LEU A 239 12.79 8.12 0.58
N LEU A 240 11.71 7.36 0.71
CA LEU A 240 11.19 6.50 -0.35
C LEU A 240 10.11 7.27 -1.13
N SER A 241 10.41 7.62 -2.38
CA SER A 241 9.48 8.37 -3.25
C SER A 241 8.87 7.54 -4.38
N GLU A 242 9.41 6.36 -4.63
CA GLU A 242 8.95 5.39 -5.62
C GLU A 242 9.41 3.98 -5.26
N GLY A 243 8.80 2.98 -5.86
CA GLY A 243 9.21 1.58 -5.67
C GLY A 243 8.27 0.61 -6.37
N TYR A 244 8.52 -0.67 -6.14
CA TYR A 244 7.66 -1.73 -6.63
C TYR A 244 6.40 -1.87 -5.79
N ILE A 245 5.39 -2.52 -6.38
CA ILE A 245 4.17 -2.94 -5.71
C ILE A 245 4.20 -4.46 -5.61
N ALA A 246 3.90 -5.02 -4.45
CA ALA A 246 3.72 -6.45 -4.31
C ALA A 246 2.46 -6.80 -3.50
N LEU A 247 1.90 -7.98 -3.77
CA LEU A 247 0.88 -8.60 -2.95
C LEU A 247 1.54 -9.67 -2.09
N GLN A 248 1.17 -9.73 -0.82
CA GLN A 248 1.78 -10.63 0.15
C GLN A 248 1.11 -12.01 0.16
N ALA A 249 1.85 -13.01 0.59
CA ALA A 249 1.39 -14.34 0.98
C ALA A 249 1.95 -14.64 2.36
N GLU A 250 1.17 -14.41 3.41
CA GLU A 250 1.68 -14.45 4.78
C GLU A 250 1.27 -15.71 5.55
N SER A 251 0.13 -16.29 5.28
CA SER A 251 -0.26 -17.62 5.79
C SER A 251 -1.72 -17.98 5.50
N ALA A 252 -2.56 -16.99 5.26
CA ALA A 252 -3.97 -17.21 5.03
C ALA A 252 -4.28 -17.27 3.53
N PRO A 253 -4.99 -18.29 3.05
CA PRO A 253 -5.44 -18.34 1.67
C PRO A 253 -6.27 -17.10 1.35
N THR A 254 -5.88 -16.41 0.27
CA THR A 254 -6.47 -15.14 -0.12
C THR A 254 -6.84 -15.19 -1.60
N GLU A 255 -7.98 -14.64 -1.94
CA GLU A 255 -8.39 -14.46 -3.32
C GLU A 255 -8.49 -12.98 -3.66
N PHE A 256 -7.95 -12.60 -4.83
CA PHE A 256 -8.08 -11.27 -5.41
C PHE A 256 -8.87 -11.38 -6.71
N ARG A 257 -9.97 -10.66 -6.82
CA ARG A 257 -10.74 -10.56 -8.07
C ARG A 257 -10.35 -9.34 -8.89
N LYS A 258 -9.69 -8.35 -8.27
CA LYS A 258 -9.24 -7.14 -8.92
C LYS A 258 -7.97 -6.61 -8.27
N VAL A 259 -6.99 -6.26 -9.10
CA VAL A 259 -5.79 -5.50 -8.73
C VAL A 259 -5.59 -4.46 -9.83
N GLU A 260 -5.77 -3.20 -9.52
CA GLU A 260 -5.75 -2.11 -10.50
C GLU A 260 -5.01 -0.88 -9.98
N LEU A 261 -4.50 -0.06 -10.89
CA LEU A 261 -3.74 1.13 -10.58
C LEU A 261 -4.19 2.31 -11.44
N LEU A 262 -4.38 3.46 -10.81
CA LEU A 262 -4.53 4.74 -11.49
C LEU A 262 -3.22 5.52 -11.34
N ASN A 263 -2.49 5.69 -12.44
CA ASN A 263 -1.27 6.48 -12.45
C ASN A 263 -1.62 7.98 -12.42
N LEU A 264 -1.00 8.71 -11.49
CA LEU A 264 -1.23 10.15 -11.29
C LEU A 264 -0.09 11.00 -11.87
N VAL A 265 0.87 10.39 -12.58
CA VAL A 265 1.96 11.05 -13.28
C VAL A 265 1.62 11.17 -14.75
N GLY A 266 1.72 12.36 -15.34
CA GLY A 266 1.49 12.52 -16.76
C GLY A 266 1.55 13.97 -17.26
N CYS A 267 1.14 14.16 -18.50
CA CYS A 267 1.11 15.48 -19.12
C CYS A 267 0.10 16.40 -18.45
N MET A 268 0.55 17.51 -17.90
CA MET A 268 -0.30 18.52 -17.26
C MET A 268 -0.62 19.72 -18.16
N ASP A 269 -0.18 19.72 -19.42
CA ASP A 269 -0.59 20.73 -20.41
C ASP A 269 -2.01 20.42 -20.90
N GLN A 270 -2.96 21.32 -20.60
CA GLN A 270 -4.38 21.17 -20.98
C GLN A 270 -4.60 21.16 -22.51
N LYS A 271 -3.62 21.61 -23.30
CA LYS A 271 -3.70 21.59 -24.79
C LYS A 271 -3.31 20.22 -25.35
N ALA A 272 -2.65 19.38 -24.58
CA ALA A 272 -2.22 18.05 -25.01
C ALA A 272 -3.41 17.07 -25.09
N THR A 273 -3.38 16.19 -26.09
CA THR A 273 -4.45 15.18 -26.32
C THR A 273 -4.49 14.12 -25.22
N ASN A 274 -3.39 13.92 -24.48
CA ASN A 274 -3.28 12.98 -23.38
C ASN A 274 -3.30 13.64 -21.99
N PHE A 275 -3.70 14.92 -21.89
CA PHE A 275 -3.98 15.57 -20.61
C PHE A 275 -5.09 14.81 -19.85
N LYS A 276 -4.90 14.64 -18.54
CA LYS A 276 -5.92 14.11 -17.64
C LYS A 276 -6.06 15.01 -16.41
N PRO A 277 -7.30 15.38 -16.03
CA PRO A 277 -7.53 16.32 -14.93
C PRO A 277 -7.18 15.77 -13.54
N TYR A 278 -6.87 14.48 -13.43
CA TYR A 278 -6.45 13.80 -12.20
C TYR A 278 -4.92 13.66 -12.05
N PHE A 279 -4.13 14.06 -13.05
CA PHE A 279 -2.67 14.07 -12.86
C PHE A 279 -2.28 15.11 -11.82
N VAL A 280 -1.41 14.72 -10.89
CA VAL A 280 -0.91 15.56 -9.79
C VAL A 280 0.61 15.75 -9.86
N LYS A 281 1.30 14.92 -10.65
CA LYS A 281 2.74 15.00 -10.89
C LYS A 281 3.00 15.15 -12.37
N ALA A 282 3.70 16.22 -12.73
CA ALA A 282 4.01 16.50 -14.13
C ALA A 282 5.04 15.53 -14.70
N ASP A 283 4.72 14.96 -15.86
CA ASP A 283 5.64 14.39 -16.83
C ASP A 283 5.34 15.05 -18.18
N ASN A 284 5.81 16.28 -18.36
CA ASN A 284 5.52 17.04 -19.56
C ASN A 284 6.27 16.52 -20.79
N ALA A 285 7.28 15.66 -20.63
CA ALA A 285 7.92 14.96 -21.74
C ALA A 285 6.98 13.94 -22.41
N SER A 286 5.96 13.46 -21.71
CA SER A 286 4.95 12.56 -22.23
C SER A 286 3.83 13.24 -23.03
N CYS A 287 3.78 14.58 -23.10
CA CYS A 287 2.71 15.32 -23.78
C CYS A 287 2.66 15.00 -25.27
N ARG A 288 1.43 14.82 -25.79
CA ARG A 288 1.12 14.56 -27.19
C ARG A 288 0.17 15.64 -27.70
N TYR A 289 0.50 16.19 -28.87
CA TYR A 289 -0.28 17.26 -29.50
C TYR A 289 -0.92 16.81 -30.79
#